data_111628055bf3f016c10b5239a732727d
#
_entry.id   111628055bf3f016c10b5239a732727d
#
_cell.length_a   1.000
_cell.length_b   1.000
_cell.length_c   1.000
_cell.angle_alpha   90.00
_cell.angle_beta   90.00
_cell.angle_gamma   90.00
#
_symmetry.space_group_name_H-M   'P 1'
#
loop_
_entity.id
_entity.type
_entity.pdbx_description
1 polymer ?
#
loop_
_entity_poly.entity_id
_entity_poly.type
_entity_poly.pdbx_seq_one_letter_code
_entity_poly.pdbx_strand_id
1 'polypeptide(L)'
;MNDDLLNQQEMKKEEPKQGWLLTYADMMTLLFAFFVMMYSMSSPDPVKMSQIQDAMQKEAGKEGTIQSQNEIKQEFEEIVEKLDIENVANVIEDPRGVALEMDGDICFSSGSTNIKPTLKAVLNTAAENILSNTKDYRMVIIEGHTDNAPIPEQLKKIYPTNWELSAARASNVVNYLIKKSVNSGRLQASGYADRWPAGISWYDVRSGKVNDKIIREQNATKSQMQKNRRIKIVFTNN
;
A
#
# COMPACT_ATOMS: atom_id res chain seq x y z
N MET A 1 75.47 46.66 -25.09
CA MET A 1 75.39 46.07 -23.76
C MET A 1 74.23 46.72 -23.02
N ASN A 2 73.01 46.81 -23.65
CA ASN A 2 71.78 47.36 -23.03
C ASN A 2 70.52 46.82 -23.65
N ASP A 3 70.56 45.77 -24.48
CA ASP A 3 69.34 45.26 -25.13
C ASP A 3 68.73 44.02 -24.42
N ASP A 4 69.42 43.41 -23.44
CA ASP A 4 68.93 42.20 -22.75
C ASP A 4 68.04 42.45 -21.51
N LEU A 5 67.92 43.71 -21.11
CA LEU A 5 67.12 44.09 -19.95
C LEU A 5 65.70 44.51 -20.27
N LEU A 6 65.35 44.76 -21.54
CA LEU A 6 64.05 45.16 -21.99
C LEU A 6 63.12 43.99 -22.32
N ASN A 7 63.67 42.78 -22.53
CA ASN A 7 62.86 41.59 -22.89
C ASN A 7 62.41 40.76 -21.69
N GLN A 8 62.67 41.14 -20.46
CA GLN A 8 62.19 40.43 -19.24
C GLN A 8 60.96 41.02 -18.62
N GLN A 9 60.39 42.11 -19.15
CA GLN A 9 59.20 42.74 -18.59
C GLN A 9 57.87 42.40 -19.28
N GLU A 10 57.91 41.65 -20.37
CA GLU A 10 56.68 41.37 -21.15
C GLU A 10 56.11 39.97 -21.00
N MET A 11 56.27 39.27 -19.89
CA MET A 11 55.51 38.05 -19.65
C MET A 11 54.98 37.93 -18.24
N LYS A 12 54.38 38.98 -17.68
CA LYS A 12 53.36 38.83 -16.69
C LYS A 12 52.00 38.76 -17.39
N LYS A 13 51.70 37.61 -17.96
CA LYS A 13 50.32 37.26 -18.30
C LYS A 13 49.51 37.39 -17.02
N GLU A 14 48.70 38.44 -16.91
CA GLU A 14 47.67 38.52 -15.92
C GLU A 14 46.74 37.31 -16.13
N GLU A 15 46.83 36.34 -15.27
CA GLU A 15 45.80 35.28 -15.21
C GLU A 15 44.45 35.96 -14.97
N PRO A 16 43.46 35.70 -15.81
CA PRO A 16 42.16 36.31 -15.62
C PRO A 16 41.68 35.94 -14.22
N LYS A 17 41.33 36.95 -13.44
CA LYS A 17 40.76 36.83 -12.09
C LYS A 17 39.42 36.12 -12.17
N GLN A 18 39.41 34.79 -12.36
CA GLN A 18 38.22 33.94 -12.37
C GLN A 18 37.88 33.40 -10.97
N GLY A 19 38.26 34.12 -9.90
CA GLY A 19 37.94 33.72 -8.53
C GLY A 19 36.44 33.51 -8.27
N TRP A 20 35.61 34.28 -8.97
CA TRP A 20 34.16 34.09 -8.89
C TRP A 20 33.67 32.77 -9.49
N LEU A 21 34.36 32.25 -10.53
CA LEU A 21 34.01 30.99 -11.16
C LEU A 21 34.26 29.80 -10.21
N LEU A 22 35.31 29.90 -9.39
CA LEU A 22 35.61 28.89 -8.37
C LEU A 22 34.56 28.85 -7.28
N THR A 23 34.12 30.01 -6.79
CA THR A 23 33.04 30.11 -5.81
C THR A 23 31.69 29.71 -6.38
N TYR A 24 31.42 30.02 -7.65
CA TYR A 24 30.24 29.58 -8.36
C TYR A 24 30.22 28.05 -8.53
N ALA A 25 31.34 27.46 -8.94
CA ALA A 25 31.46 26.00 -9.09
C ALA A 25 31.28 25.28 -7.75
N ASP A 26 31.81 25.81 -6.65
CA ASP A 26 31.65 25.26 -5.31
C ASP A 26 30.17 25.32 -4.87
N MET A 27 29.51 26.47 -5.03
CA MET A 27 28.05 26.58 -4.76
C MET A 27 27.23 25.58 -5.59
N MET A 28 27.55 25.40 -6.88
CA MET A 28 26.82 24.48 -7.75
C MET A 28 27.04 23.02 -7.37
N THR A 29 28.27 22.66 -6.96
CA THR A 29 28.57 21.30 -6.48
C THR A 29 27.89 21.00 -5.15
N LEU A 30 27.82 21.96 -4.23
CA LEU A 30 27.07 21.82 -2.97
C LEU A 30 25.56 21.69 -3.21
N LEU A 31 25.02 22.52 -4.11
CA LEU A 31 23.62 22.45 -4.52
C LEU A 31 23.30 21.11 -5.17
N PHE A 32 24.14 20.64 -6.07
CA PHE A 32 24.02 19.32 -6.70
C PHE A 32 24.06 18.20 -5.66
N ALA A 33 25.04 18.23 -4.75
CA ALA A 33 25.14 17.24 -3.66
C ALA A 33 23.91 17.25 -2.75
N PHE A 34 23.36 18.43 -2.47
CA PHE A 34 22.10 18.57 -1.71
C PHE A 34 20.92 17.91 -2.43
N PHE A 35 20.74 18.15 -3.73
CA PHE A 35 19.68 17.52 -4.50
C PHE A 35 19.85 16.00 -4.62
N VAL A 36 21.09 15.52 -4.80
CA VAL A 36 21.38 14.08 -4.83
C VAL A 36 21.05 13.44 -3.46
N MET A 37 21.42 14.10 -2.36
CA MET A 37 21.10 13.63 -1.02
C MET A 37 19.58 13.62 -0.78
N MET A 38 18.88 14.70 -1.16
CA MET A 38 17.41 14.77 -1.05
C MET A 38 16.73 13.70 -1.91
N TYR A 39 17.21 13.46 -3.12
CA TYR A 39 16.72 12.39 -4.00
C TYR A 39 16.97 10.99 -3.41
N SER A 40 18.16 10.78 -2.83
CA SER A 40 18.51 9.51 -2.18
C SER A 40 17.67 9.20 -0.95
N MET A 41 17.19 10.23 -0.24
CA MET A 41 16.26 10.09 0.90
C MET A 41 14.79 10.00 0.47
N SER A 42 14.47 10.31 -0.77
CA SER A 42 13.13 10.20 -1.33
C SER A 42 12.86 8.75 -1.68
N SER A 43 12.10 8.05 -0.84
CA SER A 43 11.56 6.73 -1.22
C SER A 43 10.54 6.93 -2.34
N PRO A 44 10.71 6.29 -3.51
CA PRO A 44 9.70 6.36 -4.57
C PRO A 44 8.37 5.84 -4.03
N ASP A 45 7.30 6.60 -4.25
CA ASP A 45 5.95 6.15 -3.93
C ASP A 45 5.59 4.97 -4.86
N PRO A 46 5.37 3.76 -4.32
CA PRO A 46 5.08 2.58 -5.14
C PRO A 46 3.81 2.76 -5.99
N VAL A 47 2.84 3.54 -5.48
CA VAL A 47 1.59 3.83 -6.20
C VAL A 47 1.87 4.67 -7.45
N LYS A 48 2.68 5.72 -7.33
CA LYS A 48 3.08 6.54 -8.49
C LYS A 48 3.91 5.75 -9.49
N MET A 49 4.77 4.85 -9.02
CA MET A 49 5.54 3.97 -9.91
C MET A 49 4.64 3.00 -10.67
N SER A 50 3.61 2.43 -10.05
CA SER A 50 2.66 1.56 -10.75
C SER A 50 1.84 2.34 -11.79
N GLN A 51 1.40 3.57 -11.49
CA GLN A 51 0.70 4.43 -12.44
C GLN A 51 1.55 4.77 -13.67
N ILE A 52 2.85 5.04 -13.47
CA ILE A 52 3.79 5.27 -14.58
C ILE A 52 3.95 4.00 -15.42
N GLN A 53 4.04 2.84 -14.77
CA GLN A 53 4.18 1.55 -15.43
C GLN A 53 2.94 1.21 -16.27
N ASP A 54 1.73 1.44 -15.72
CA ASP A 54 0.46 1.29 -16.43
C ASP A 54 0.37 2.21 -17.66
N ALA A 55 0.77 3.48 -17.51
CA ALA A 55 0.81 4.44 -18.62
C ALA A 55 1.77 4.00 -19.74
N MET A 56 2.96 3.53 -19.37
CA MET A 56 3.94 3.03 -20.34
C MET A 56 3.47 1.75 -21.06
N GLN A 57 2.75 0.86 -20.37
CA GLN A 57 2.19 -0.35 -20.98
C GLN A 57 1.07 -0.02 -21.98
N LYS A 58 0.23 0.98 -21.68
CA LYS A 58 -0.78 1.49 -22.61
C LYS A 58 -0.16 2.09 -23.88
N GLU A 59 0.88 2.90 -23.75
CA GLU A 59 1.62 3.45 -24.90
C GLU A 59 2.35 2.38 -25.73
N ALA A 60 2.81 1.31 -25.09
CA ALA A 60 3.48 0.20 -25.78
C ALA A 60 2.52 -0.72 -26.58
N GLY A 61 1.23 -0.38 -26.70
CA GLY A 61 0.23 -1.14 -27.47
C GLY A 61 -0.06 -2.54 -26.88
N LYS A 62 0.24 -2.77 -25.61
CA LYS A 62 -0.14 -4.01 -24.91
C LYS A 62 -1.53 -3.87 -24.29
N GLU A 63 -2.48 -3.35 -25.08
CA GLU A 63 -3.88 -3.32 -24.69
C GLU A 63 -4.43 -4.74 -24.51
N GLY A 64 -5.05 -4.98 -23.37
CA GLY A 64 -6.15 -5.91 -23.29
C GLY A 64 -5.91 -7.27 -22.64
N THR A 65 -4.82 -7.51 -21.88
CA THR A 65 -4.68 -8.84 -21.25
C THR A 65 -4.82 -8.81 -19.72
N ILE A 66 -4.45 -7.71 -19.07
CA ILE A 66 -4.45 -7.56 -17.60
C ILE A 66 -4.98 -6.18 -17.25
N GLN A 67 -5.95 -6.09 -16.34
CA GLN A 67 -6.50 -4.82 -15.86
C GLN A 67 -5.42 -3.99 -15.16
N SER A 68 -5.39 -2.69 -15.42
CA SER A 68 -4.53 -1.75 -14.70
C SER A 68 -5.01 -1.57 -13.24
N GLN A 69 -4.15 -1.04 -12.37
CA GLN A 69 -4.55 -0.74 -10.98
C GLN A 69 -5.71 0.27 -10.92
N ASN A 70 -5.74 1.23 -11.84
CA ASN A 70 -6.83 2.21 -11.93
C ASN A 70 -8.16 1.56 -12.33
N GLU A 71 -8.14 0.60 -13.25
CA GLU A 71 -9.34 -0.16 -13.63
C GLU A 71 -9.85 -1.01 -12.47
N ILE A 72 -8.96 -1.68 -11.73
CA ILE A 72 -9.33 -2.44 -10.53
C ILE A 72 -9.92 -1.53 -9.46
N LYS A 73 -9.35 -0.33 -9.27
CA LYS A 73 -9.89 0.66 -8.34
C LYS A 73 -11.30 1.06 -8.72
N GLN A 74 -11.52 1.39 -10.00
CA GLN A 74 -12.85 1.73 -10.51
C GLN A 74 -13.86 0.58 -10.34
N GLU A 75 -13.47 -0.65 -10.66
CA GLU A 75 -14.32 -1.83 -10.44
C GLU A 75 -14.71 -2.01 -8.96
N PHE A 76 -13.78 -1.80 -8.03
CA PHE A 76 -14.10 -1.85 -6.61
C PHE A 76 -15.03 -0.71 -6.18
N GLU A 77 -14.82 0.51 -6.70
CA GLU A 77 -15.69 1.66 -6.45
C GLU A 77 -17.10 1.40 -6.98
N GLU A 78 -17.24 0.85 -8.19
CA GLU A 78 -18.53 0.44 -8.78
C GLU A 78 -19.22 -0.66 -7.98
N ILE A 79 -18.47 -1.64 -7.44
CA ILE A 79 -19.02 -2.70 -6.57
C ILE A 79 -19.59 -2.08 -5.29
N VAL A 80 -18.85 -1.14 -4.68
CA VAL A 80 -19.26 -0.46 -3.44
C VAL A 80 -20.52 0.37 -3.67
N GLU A 81 -20.57 1.15 -4.75
CA GLU A 81 -21.72 1.96 -5.13
C GLU A 81 -22.94 1.09 -5.47
N LYS A 82 -22.78 0.07 -6.31
CA LYS A 82 -23.88 -0.83 -6.72
C LYS A 82 -24.52 -1.56 -5.56
N LEU A 83 -23.78 -1.83 -4.49
CA LEU A 83 -24.26 -2.52 -3.31
C LEU A 83 -24.71 -1.56 -2.19
N ASP A 84 -24.64 -0.23 -2.40
CA ASP A 84 -25.03 0.82 -1.44
C ASP A 84 -24.32 0.62 -0.07
N ILE A 85 -22.99 0.43 -0.11
CA ILE A 85 -22.15 0.13 1.07
C ILE A 85 -21.02 1.12 1.32
N GLU A 86 -21.06 2.33 0.71
CA GLU A 86 -20.01 3.36 0.82
C GLU A 86 -19.76 3.79 2.27
N ASN A 87 -20.75 3.69 3.13
CA ASN A 87 -20.65 4.04 4.54
C ASN A 87 -19.81 3.03 5.37
N VAL A 88 -19.58 1.82 4.83
CA VAL A 88 -18.98 0.69 5.56
C VAL A 88 -17.92 -0.05 4.75
N ALA A 89 -17.64 0.42 3.53
CA ALA A 89 -16.60 -0.08 2.65
C ALA A 89 -15.87 1.09 1.98
N ASN A 90 -14.54 1.02 1.91
CA ASN A 90 -13.70 2.06 1.31
C ASN A 90 -12.67 1.43 0.37
N VAL A 91 -12.53 2.00 -0.81
CA VAL A 91 -11.44 1.67 -1.73
C VAL A 91 -10.27 2.60 -1.45
N ILE A 92 -9.11 2.04 -1.16
CA ILE A 92 -7.92 2.80 -0.80
C ILE A 92 -6.71 2.38 -1.64
N GLU A 93 -5.79 3.29 -1.82
CA GLU A 93 -4.48 3.00 -2.37
C GLU A 93 -3.58 2.48 -1.24
N ASP A 94 -3.08 1.25 -1.40
CA ASP A 94 -2.11 0.61 -0.49
C ASP A 94 -0.74 0.59 -1.18
N PRO A 95 0.38 0.70 -0.45
CA PRO A 95 1.71 0.59 -1.04
C PRO A 95 1.96 -0.68 -1.86
N ARG A 96 1.14 -1.70 -1.66
CA ARG A 96 1.20 -2.98 -2.38
C ARG A 96 0.28 -3.03 -3.60
N GLY A 97 -0.68 -2.10 -3.73
CA GLY A 97 -1.66 -2.05 -4.81
C GLY A 97 -2.97 -1.38 -4.39
N VAL A 98 -4.08 -1.80 -4.98
CA VAL A 98 -5.43 -1.32 -4.60
C VAL A 98 -6.02 -2.21 -3.52
N ALA A 99 -6.65 -1.62 -2.53
CA ALA A 99 -7.28 -2.35 -1.45
C ALA A 99 -8.74 -1.92 -1.23
N LEU A 100 -9.60 -2.91 -0.97
CA LEU A 100 -10.95 -2.72 -0.46
C LEU A 100 -10.97 -3.04 1.03
N GLU A 101 -11.26 -2.05 1.86
CA GLU A 101 -11.51 -2.23 3.30
C GLU A 101 -13.00 -2.26 3.58
N MET A 102 -13.45 -3.20 4.41
CA MET A 102 -14.85 -3.36 4.79
C MET A 102 -14.98 -3.57 6.29
N ASP A 103 -15.97 -2.93 6.91
CA ASP A 103 -16.29 -3.12 8.32
C ASP A 103 -16.56 -4.59 8.65
N GLY A 104 -15.92 -5.10 9.69
CA GLY A 104 -16.06 -6.49 10.11
C GLY A 104 -17.49 -6.86 10.52
N ASP A 105 -18.24 -5.89 11.03
CA ASP A 105 -19.61 -6.12 11.50
C ASP A 105 -20.60 -6.39 10.36
N ILE A 106 -20.33 -5.87 9.14
CA ILE A 106 -21.12 -6.22 7.94
C ILE A 106 -20.58 -7.49 7.25
N CYS A 107 -19.33 -7.83 7.49
CA CYS A 107 -18.67 -8.98 6.88
C CYS A 107 -18.96 -10.29 7.62
N PHE A 108 -18.99 -10.25 8.97
CA PHE A 108 -19.15 -11.44 9.82
C PHE A 108 -20.18 -11.22 10.92
N SER A 109 -20.80 -12.30 11.37
CA SER A 109 -21.59 -12.26 12.59
C SER A 109 -20.68 -12.05 13.81
N SER A 110 -21.20 -11.38 14.85
CA SER A 110 -20.42 -11.12 16.06
C SER A 110 -19.82 -12.41 16.62
N GLY A 111 -18.54 -12.38 16.92
CA GLY A 111 -17.81 -13.55 17.42
C GLY A 111 -17.76 -14.76 16.47
N SER A 112 -18.04 -14.58 15.18
CA SER A 112 -18.08 -15.66 14.20
C SER A 112 -17.09 -15.40 13.06
N THR A 113 -16.76 -16.47 12.35
CA THR A 113 -16.01 -16.43 11.08
C THR A 113 -16.92 -16.70 9.87
N ASN A 114 -18.25 -16.81 10.08
CA ASN A 114 -19.22 -17.05 9.03
C ASN A 114 -19.44 -15.78 8.20
N ILE A 115 -19.24 -15.88 6.91
CA ILE A 115 -19.34 -14.78 5.95
C ILE A 115 -20.81 -14.40 5.77
N LYS A 116 -21.14 -13.14 6.00
CA LYS A 116 -22.49 -12.58 5.80
C LYS A 116 -22.80 -12.37 4.31
N PRO A 117 -24.12 -12.27 3.95
CA PRO A 117 -24.55 -12.06 2.57
C PRO A 117 -23.91 -10.84 1.89
N THR A 118 -23.72 -9.74 2.61
CA THR A 118 -23.09 -8.51 2.08
C THR A 118 -21.67 -8.78 1.57
N LEU A 119 -20.81 -9.38 2.40
CA LEU A 119 -19.46 -9.73 1.95
C LEU A 119 -19.49 -10.77 0.82
N LYS A 120 -20.43 -11.75 0.85
CA LYS A 120 -20.57 -12.70 -0.25
C LYS A 120 -20.93 -12.02 -1.58
N ALA A 121 -21.80 -11.00 -1.55
CA ALA A 121 -22.14 -10.23 -2.75
C ALA A 121 -20.91 -9.54 -3.34
N VAL A 122 -20.14 -8.83 -2.50
CA VAL A 122 -18.86 -8.20 -2.91
C VAL A 122 -17.90 -9.22 -3.51
N LEU A 123 -17.69 -10.35 -2.83
CA LEU A 123 -16.77 -11.39 -3.28
C LEU A 123 -17.22 -12.05 -4.58
N ASN A 124 -18.52 -12.21 -4.82
CA ASN A 124 -19.04 -12.74 -6.08
C ASN A 124 -18.73 -11.80 -7.23
N THR A 125 -19.07 -10.52 -7.10
CA THR A 125 -18.82 -9.54 -8.16
C THR A 125 -17.31 -9.35 -8.40
N ALA A 126 -16.51 -9.30 -7.35
CA ALA A 126 -15.05 -9.23 -7.49
C ALA A 126 -14.47 -10.50 -8.17
N ALA A 127 -14.99 -11.68 -7.84
CA ALA A 127 -14.56 -12.93 -8.47
C ALA A 127 -14.87 -12.95 -9.99
N GLU A 128 -16.05 -12.43 -10.37
CA GLU A 128 -16.49 -12.39 -11.76
C GLU A 128 -15.74 -11.32 -12.59
N ASN A 129 -15.62 -10.10 -12.07
CA ASN A 129 -15.11 -8.97 -12.82
C ASN A 129 -13.58 -8.82 -12.76
N ILE A 130 -12.98 -9.08 -11.61
CA ILE A 130 -11.56 -8.79 -11.35
C ILE A 130 -10.72 -10.08 -11.33
N LEU A 131 -11.19 -11.13 -10.65
CA LEU A 131 -10.38 -12.29 -10.33
C LEU A 131 -10.51 -13.42 -11.34
N SER A 132 -11.45 -13.35 -12.29
CA SER A 132 -11.72 -14.36 -13.32
C SER A 132 -10.62 -14.44 -14.39
N ASN A 133 -9.81 -13.40 -14.54
CA ASN A 133 -8.76 -13.36 -15.55
C ASN A 133 -7.63 -14.34 -15.22
N THR A 134 -7.56 -15.44 -15.98
CA THR A 134 -6.55 -16.50 -15.80
C THR A 134 -5.13 -16.10 -16.18
N LYS A 135 -4.97 -14.99 -16.91
CA LYS A 135 -3.65 -14.46 -17.31
C LYS A 135 -3.10 -13.46 -16.28
N ASP A 136 -3.90 -13.08 -15.30
CA ASP A 136 -3.48 -12.23 -14.22
C ASP A 136 -2.90 -13.09 -13.09
N TYR A 137 -1.60 -12.95 -12.83
CA TYR A 137 -0.88 -13.71 -11.81
C TYR A 137 -0.66 -12.91 -10.51
N ARG A 138 -1.13 -11.66 -10.45
CA ARG A 138 -0.96 -10.81 -9.28
C ARG A 138 -1.66 -11.42 -8.06
N MET A 139 -1.02 -11.25 -6.91
CA MET A 139 -1.53 -11.77 -5.65
C MET A 139 -2.74 -11.01 -5.16
N VAL A 140 -3.64 -11.71 -4.48
CA VAL A 140 -4.75 -11.13 -3.75
C VAL A 140 -4.60 -11.50 -2.28
N ILE A 141 -4.32 -10.52 -1.45
CA ILE A 141 -4.07 -10.72 -0.02
C ILE A 141 -5.33 -10.35 0.75
N ILE A 142 -5.87 -11.30 1.49
CA ILE A 142 -6.99 -11.09 2.39
C ILE A 142 -6.46 -10.91 3.80
N GLU A 143 -6.70 -9.76 4.39
CA GLU A 143 -6.22 -9.40 5.72
C GLU A 143 -7.40 -9.29 6.69
N GLY A 144 -7.31 -10.03 7.79
CA GLY A 144 -8.25 -9.94 8.90
C GLY A 144 -7.67 -9.07 10.03
N HIS A 145 -8.47 -8.15 10.53
CA HIS A 145 -8.13 -7.27 11.65
C HIS A 145 -9.21 -7.33 12.73
N THR A 146 -8.81 -7.13 13.98
CA THR A 146 -9.72 -7.03 15.12
C THR A 146 -9.46 -5.72 15.88
N ASP A 147 -10.36 -5.38 16.78
CA ASP A 147 -10.07 -4.46 17.87
C ASP A 147 -9.25 -5.17 18.97
N ASN A 148 -8.92 -4.44 20.04
CA ASN A 148 -8.18 -4.97 21.18
C ASN A 148 -9.09 -5.62 22.26
N ALA A 149 -10.40 -5.81 21.98
CA ALA A 149 -11.27 -6.47 22.91
C ALA A 149 -10.89 -7.94 23.08
N PRO A 150 -10.98 -8.48 24.31
CA PRO A 150 -10.71 -9.89 24.54
C PRO A 150 -11.72 -10.77 23.83
N ILE A 151 -11.27 -11.91 23.33
CA ILE A 151 -12.16 -12.92 22.72
C ILE A 151 -13.19 -13.41 23.76
N PRO A 152 -14.49 -13.47 23.40
CA PRO A 152 -15.50 -14.07 24.26
C PRO A 152 -15.13 -15.50 24.67
N GLU A 153 -15.39 -15.88 25.95
CA GLU A 153 -15.01 -17.18 26.50
C GLU A 153 -15.48 -18.38 25.68
N GLN A 154 -16.65 -18.25 25.07
CA GLN A 154 -17.24 -19.31 24.22
C GLN A 154 -16.38 -19.60 22.99
N LEU A 155 -15.65 -18.61 22.49
CA LEU A 155 -14.80 -18.69 21.29
C LEU A 155 -13.35 -18.99 21.60
N LYS A 156 -12.88 -18.73 22.83
CA LYS A 156 -11.50 -18.98 23.25
C LYS A 156 -11.04 -20.42 23.05
N LYS A 157 -11.97 -21.37 23.11
CA LYS A 157 -11.67 -22.79 22.85
C LYS A 157 -11.28 -23.06 21.40
N ILE A 158 -11.77 -22.23 20.47
CA ILE A 158 -11.54 -22.36 19.02
C ILE A 158 -10.49 -21.36 18.55
N TYR A 159 -10.60 -20.14 19.04
CA TYR A 159 -9.71 -19.01 18.72
C TYR A 159 -9.14 -18.43 20.01
N PRO A 160 -8.01 -18.92 20.50
CA PRO A 160 -7.43 -18.49 21.78
C PRO A 160 -7.13 -16.99 21.85
N THR A 161 -6.70 -16.39 20.74
CA THR A 161 -6.36 -14.98 20.65
C THR A 161 -6.98 -14.32 19.41
N ASN A 162 -6.88 -12.99 19.32
CA ASN A 162 -7.30 -12.22 18.16
C ASN A 162 -6.50 -12.57 16.88
N TRP A 163 -5.32 -13.16 17.02
CA TRP A 163 -4.54 -13.66 15.90
C TRP A 163 -5.25 -14.80 15.16
N GLU A 164 -5.68 -15.82 15.89
CA GLU A 164 -6.39 -16.96 15.30
C GLU A 164 -7.73 -16.55 14.73
N LEU A 165 -8.47 -15.65 15.42
CA LEU A 165 -9.77 -15.18 14.95
C LEU A 165 -9.63 -14.39 13.62
N SER A 166 -8.67 -13.46 13.56
CA SER A 166 -8.44 -12.65 12.35
C SER A 166 -7.96 -13.50 11.18
N ALA A 167 -7.03 -14.43 11.43
CA ALA A 167 -6.54 -15.36 10.42
C ALA A 167 -7.62 -16.32 9.92
N ALA A 168 -8.48 -16.82 10.80
CA ALA A 168 -9.62 -17.69 10.42
C ALA A 168 -10.64 -16.95 9.54
N ARG A 169 -10.92 -15.67 9.83
CA ARG A 169 -11.79 -14.83 8.99
C ARG A 169 -11.21 -14.66 7.59
N ALA A 170 -9.93 -14.30 7.50
CA ALA A 170 -9.23 -14.17 6.23
C ALA A 170 -9.23 -15.50 5.45
N SER A 171 -8.93 -16.62 6.11
CA SER A 171 -8.93 -17.95 5.51
C SER A 171 -10.32 -18.36 4.97
N ASN A 172 -11.40 -17.99 5.68
CA ASN A 172 -12.75 -18.28 5.20
C ASN A 172 -13.12 -17.48 3.95
N VAL A 173 -12.61 -16.24 3.82
CA VAL A 173 -12.76 -15.46 2.58
C VAL A 173 -11.99 -16.12 1.44
N VAL A 174 -10.74 -16.53 1.65
CA VAL A 174 -9.95 -17.29 0.67
C VAL A 174 -10.69 -18.55 0.24
N ASN A 175 -11.16 -19.35 1.19
CA ASN A 175 -11.93 -20.58 0.90
C ASN A 175 -13.19 -20.29 0.08
N TYR A 176 -13.85 -19.16 0.34
CA TYR A 176 -15.02 -18.75 -0.43
C TYR A 176 -14.65 -18.39 -1.87
N LEU A 177 -13.57 -17.65 -2.10
CA LEU A 177 -13.06 -17.30 -3.43
C LEU A 177 -12.62 -18.53 -4.22
N ILE A 178 -11.96 -19.51 -3.58
CA ILE A 178 -11.63 -20.80 -4.21
C ILE A 178 -12.87 -21.53 -4.70
N LYS A 179 -13.97 -21.54 -3.90
CA LYS A 179 -15.26 -22.11 -4.32
C LYS A 179 -15.90 -21.37 -5.49
N LYS A 180 -15.48 -20.11 -5.74
CA LYS A 180 -15.87 -19.29 -6.90
C LYS A 180 -14.89 -19.43 -8.07
N SER A 181 -14.07 -20.47 -8.05
CA SER A 181 -13.10 -20.80 -9.11
C SER A 181 -11.96 -19.78 -9.27
N VAL A 182 -11.70 -18.94 -8.27
CA VAL A 182 -10.50 -18.10 -8.25
C VAL A 182 -9.29 -18.97 -8.03
N ASN A 183 -8.23 -18.73 -8.80
CA ASN A 183 -6.98 -19.49 -8.70
C ASN A 183 -6.37 -19.38 -7.30
N SER A 184 -6.30 -20.51 -6.58
CA SER A 184 -5.78 -20.57 -5.21
C SER A 184 -4.31 -20.14 -5.08
N GLY A 185 -3.52 -20.29 -6.14
CA GLY A 185 -2.11 -19.85 -6.18
C GLY A 185 -1.94 -18.33 -6.10
N ARG A 186 -3.00 -17.57 -6.35
CA ARG A 186 -3.02 -16.10 -6.22
C ARG A 186 -3.51 -15.62 -4.86
N LEU A 187 -4.06 -16.49 -4.03
CA LEU A 187 -4.75 -16.09 -2.80
C LEU A 187 -3.86 -16.28 -1.56
N GLN A 188 -3.79 -15.25 -0.73
CA GLN A 188 -3.10 -15.29 0.54
C GLN A 188 -4.04 -14.83 1.67
N ALA A 189 -4.09 -15.57 2.78
CA ALA A 189 -4.77 -15.16 4.00
C ALA A 189 -3.77 -14.68 5.04
N SER A 190 -4.04 -13.54 5.67
CA SER A 190 -3.22 -12.98 6.74
C SER A 190 -4.08 -12.48 7.89
N GLY A 191 -3.70 -12.77 9.13
CA GLY A 191 -4.31 -12.22 10.33
C GLY A 191 -3.36 -11.24 10.99
N TYR A 192 -3.87 -10.09 11.42
CA TYR A 192 -3.08 -9.05 12.09
C TYR A 192 -3.57 -8.74 13.51
N ALA A 193 -4.62 -9.41 13.98
CA ALA A 193 -5.24 -9.12 15.27
C ALA A 193 -5.53 -7.63 15.44
N ASP A 194 -5.19 -7.05 16.60
CA ASP A 194 -5.25 -5.63 16.92
C ASP A 194 -3.94 -4.87 16.61
N ARG A 195 -2.94 -5.56 16.01
CA ARG A 195 -1.58 -5.04 15.83
C ARG A 195 -1.43 -4.06 14.67
N TRP A 196 -2.45 -3.91 13.86
CA TRP A 196 -2.50 -2.92 12.79
C TRP A 196 -3.82 -2.14 12.85
N PRO A 197 -3.92 -1.11 13.70
CA PRO A 197 -5.09 -0.27 13.79
C PRO A 197 -5.40 0.46 12.49
N ALA A 198 -6.68 0.76 12.25
CA ALA A 198 -7.12 1.53 11.10
C ALA A 198 -6.47 2.92 11.08
N GLY A 199 -6.12 3.41 9.89
CA GLY A 199 -5.46 4.71 9.71
C GLY A 199 -3.95 4.70 9.97
N ILE A 200 -3.38 3.60 10.43
CA ILE A 200 -1.92 3.46 10.55
C ILE A 200 -1.34 2.92 9.24
N SER A 201 -0.30 3.60 8.74
CA SER A 201 0.32 3.23 7.47
C SER A 201 1.03 1.87 7.54
N TRP A 202 1.10 1.18 6.40
CA TRP A 202 1.85 -0.06 6.26
C TRP A 202 3.31 0.09 6.70
N TYR A 203 3.92 1.23 6.37
CA TYR A 203 5.32 1.53 6.74
C TYR A 203 5.51 1.68 8.24
N ASP A 204 4.58 2.34 8.94
CA ASP A 204 4.67 2.56 10.39
C ASP A 204 4.54 1.23 11.15
N VAL A 205 3.65 0.34 10.69
CA VAL A 205 3.54 -1.00 11.27
C VAL A 205 4.84 -1.79 11.06
N ARG A 206 5.36 -1.81 9.84
CA ARG A 206 6.57 -2.57 9.49
C ARG A 206 7.84 -2.02 10.11
N SER A 207 7.92 -0.72 10.34
CA SER A 207 9.05 -0.08 11.03
C SER A 207 9.04 -0.25 12.56
N GLY A 208 8.03 -0.95 13.11
CA GLY A 208 7.92 -1.18 14.55
C GLY A 208 7.50 0.05 15.37
N LYS A 209 6.97 1.10 14.72
CA LYS A 209 6.46 2.29 15.42
C LYS A 209 5.19 2.01 16.21
N VAL A 210 4.40 0.99 15.83
CA VAL A 210 3.16 0.63 16.51
C VAL A 210 3.46 -0.19 17.76
N ASN A 211 3.14 0.38 18.92
CA ASN A 211 3.33 -0.22 20.23
C ASN A 211 2.00 -0.33 20.99
N ASP A 212 2.01 -0.97 22.16
CA ASP A 212 0.80 -1.20 22.96
C ASP A 212 0.09 0.09 23.40
N LYS A 213 0.81 1.21 23.52
CA LYS A 213 0.22 2.52 23.82
C LYS A 213 -0.62 3.00 22.64
N ILE A 214 -0.06 3.00 21.44
CA ILE A 214 -0.76 3.38 20.21
C ILE A 214 -1.97 2.46 19.99
N ILE A 215 -1.83 1.15 20.19
CA ILE A 215 -2.94 0.20 20.04
C ILE A 215 -4.07 0.56 21.01
N ARG A 216 -3.80 0.88 22.27
CA ARG A 216 -4.82 1.31 23.23
C ARG A 216 -5.47 2.64 22.83
N GLU A 217 -4.69 3.62 22.40
CA GLU A 217 -5.19 4.93 21.95
C GLU A 217 -6.10 4.80 20.72
N GLN A 218 -5.74 3.94 19.77
CA GLN A 218 -6.53 3.67 18.55
C GLN A 218 -7.73 2.74 18.79
N ASN A 219 -7.93 2.25 20.00
CA ASN A 219 -9.09 1.47 20.43
C ASN A 219 -9.81 2.11 21.64
N ALA A 220 -9.64 3.41 21.89
CA ALA A 220 -10.19 4.08 23.05
C ALA A 220 -11.71 4.29 22.96
N THR A 221 -12.27 4.40 21.76
CA THR A 221 -13.69 4.64 21.52
C THR A 221 -14.34 3.48 20.75
N LYS A 222 -15.65 3.31 20.91
CA LYS A 222 -16.43 2.30 20.15
C LYS A 222 -16.30 2.49 18.64
N SER A 223 -16.25 3.73 18.18
CA SER A 223 -16.07 4.03 16.74
C SER A 223 -14.69 3.59 16.23
N GLN A 224 -13.62 3.82 17.01
CA GLN A 224 -12.28 3.33 16.65
C GLN A 224 -12.21 1.81 16.65
N MET A 225 -12.79 1.17 17.67
CA MET A 225 -12.85 -0.31 17.72
C MET A 225 -13.61 -0.87 16.52
N GLN A 226 -14.72 -0.25 16.11
CA GLN A 226 -15.47 -0.65 14.93
C GLN A 226 -14.62 -0.58 13.66
N LYS A 227 -13.91 0.53 13.43
CA LYS A 227 -12.99 0.69 12.29
C LYS A 227 -11.84 -0.32 12.31
N ASN A 228 -11.38 -0.70 13.50
CA ASN A 228 -10.32 -1.70 13.64
C ASN A 228 -10.82 -3.11 13.28
N ARG A 229 -12.07 -3.46 13.60
CA ARG A 229 -12.68 -4.72 13.15
C ARG A 229 -13.01 -4.63 11.67
N ARG A 230 -12.08 -5.04 10.80
CA ARG A 230 -12.24 -4.96 9.35
C ARG A 230 -11.64 -6.15 8.62
N ILE A 231 -12.09 -6.33 7.41
CA ILE A 231 -11.44 -7.14 6.37
C ILE A 231 -10.88 -6.20 5.32
N LYS A 232 -9.66 -6.47 4.90
CA LYS A 232 -9.02 -5.75 3.81
C LYS A 232 -8.63 -6.74 2.73
N ILE A 233 -9.02 -6.46 1.49
CA ILE A 233 -8.70 -7.26 0.31
C ILE A 233 -7.74 -6.41 -0.52
N VAL A 234 -6.47 -6.82 -0.60
CA VAL A 234 -5.42 -6.11 -1.33
C VAL A 234 -5.17 -6.83 -2.64
N PHE A 235 -5.37 -6.14 -3.74
CA PHE A 235 -4.98 -6.59 -5.07
C PHE A 235 -3.60 -6.00 -5.37
N THR A 236 -2.57 -6.85 -5.43
CA THR A 236 -1.19 -6.38 -5.50
C THR A 236 -0.78 -5.87 -6.87
N ASN A 237 0.29 -5.06 -6.91
CA ASN A 237 0.90 -4.57 -8.16
C ASN A 237 1.66 -5.66 -8.92
N ASN A 238 2.09 -6.73 -8.22
CA ASN A 238 2.92 -7.84 -8.74
C ASN A 238 2.26 -9.18 -8.45
#